data_4d143c521b7ae98f4c3be1681d0ddfa6
#
_entry.id   4d143c521b7ae98f4c3be1681d0ddfa6
#
_cell.length_a   1.000
_cell.length_b   1.000
_cell.length_c   1.000
_cell.angle_alpha   90.00
_cell.angle_beta   90.00
_cell.angle_gamma   90.00
#
_symmetry.space_group_name_H-M   'P 1'
#
loop_
_entity.id
_entity.type
_entity.pdbx_description
1 polymer ?
#
loop_
_entity_poly.entity_id
_entity_poly.type
_entity_poly.pdbx_seq_one_letter_code
_entity_poly.pdbx_strand_id
1 'polypeptide(L)'
;MKAARLALLAATLLLPVAGIADGQRPARVQYILHCAGCHQSDGHGATHSGIPDMRGQLGHFVKVPEGRAFLVKVPGSSNSALSNTELARLLNWMLQSFAPANLPADFVPYTESEVTALRNAPLDDVAAARETVVTRRAERGIAFQ
;
A
#
# COMPACT_ATOMS: atom_id res chain seq x y z
N MET A 1 -37.69 -65.52 -4.58
CA MET A 1 -36.64 -64.77 -5.30
C MET A 1 -36.78 -63.32 -4.90
N LYS A 2 -35.98 -62.82 -3.95
CA LYS A 2 -36.10 -61.45 -3.42
C LYS A 2 -34.98 -60.63 -4.05
N ALA A 3 -35.31 -59.63 -4.89
CA ALA A 3 -34.35 -58.69 -5.46
C ALA A 3 -34.04 -57.63 -4.44
N ALA A 4 -32.80 -57.61 -3.96
CA ALA A 4 -32.26 -56.53 -3.11
C ALA A 4 -31.89 -55.35 -3.99
N ARG A 5 -32.57 -54.22 -3.81
CA ARG A 5 -32.21 -52.93 -4.42
C ARG A 5 -31.14 -52.24 -3.58
N LEU A 6 -29.90 -52.19 -4.05
CA LEU A 6 -28.87 -51.38 -3.48
C LEU A 6 -29.12 -49.90 -3.91
N ALA A 7 -29.49 -49.06 -2.98
CA ALA A 7 -29.51 -47.60 -3.16
C ALA A 7 -28.13 -47.06 -2.83
N LEU A 8 -27.34 -46.68 -3.85
CA LEU A 8 -26.09 -45.92 -3.64
C LEU A 8 -26.45 -44.44 -3.35
N LEU A 9 -26.32 -44.04 -2.12
CA LEU A 9 -26.35 -42.63 -1.71
C LEU A 9 -24.99 -41.98 -2.05
N ALA A 10 -24.95 -41.25 -3.16
CA ALA A 10 -23.84 -40.41 -3.51
C ALA A 10 -23.87 -39.14 -2.60
N ALA A 11 -23.14 -39.16 -1.50
CA ALA A 11 -22.94 -37.98 -0.68
C ALA A 11 -21.92 -37.06 -1.40
N THR A 12 -22.40 -36.08 -2.11
CA THR A 12 -21.59 -34.99 -2.66
C THR A 12 -21.09 -34.13 -1.50
N LEU A 13 -19.84 -34.31 -1.11
CA LEU A 13 -19.13 -33.38 -0.20
C LEU A 13 -18.96 -32.02 -0.92
N LEU A 14 -19.82 -31.06 -0.61
CA LEU A 14 -19.63 -29.66 -0.92
C LEU A 14 -18.56 -29.12 0.04
N LEU A 15 -17.30 -29.17 -0.37
CA LEU A 15 -16.22 -28.48 0.35
C LEU A 15 -16.44 -26.97 0.17
N PRO A 16 -16.53 -26.17 1.25
CA PRO A 16 -16.58 -24.73 1.13
C PRO A 16 -15.25 -24.27 0.52
N VAL A 17 -15.28 -23.65 -0.66
CA VAL A 17 -14.14 -22.89 -1.18
C VAL A 17 -14.01 -21.68 -0.28
N ALA A 18 -13.09 -21.75 0.69
CA ALA A 18 -12.72 -20.60 1.49
C ALA A 18 -12.09 -19.56 0.56
N GLY A 19 -12.90 -18.64 0.07
CA GLY A 19 -12.41 -17.44 -0.64
C GLY A 19 -11.46 -16.69 0.29
N ILE A 20 -10.26 -16.37 -0.20
CA ILE A 20 -9.35 -15.48 0.54
C ILE A 20 -10.08 -14.15 0.65
N ALA A 21 -10.47 -13.76 1.87
CA ALA A 21 -11.04 -12.45 2.11
C ALA A 21 -10.04 -11.38 1.63
N ASP A 22 -10.52 -10.34 0.96
CA ASP A 22 -9.64 -9.30 0.37
C ASP A 22 -8.62 -8.74 1.37
N GLY A 23 -8.97 -8.64 2.65
CA GLY A 23 -8.05 -8.21 3.71
C GLY A 23 -6.89 -9.14 4.05
N GLN A 24 -6.80 -10.32 3.41
CA GLN A 24 -5.72 -11.30 3.63
C GLN A 24 -4.71 -11.36 2.47
N ARG A 25 -4.92 -10.61 1.41
CA ARG A 25 -3.98 -10.62 0.29
C ARG A 25 -2.62 -10.07 0.71
N PRO A 26 -1.50 -10.70 0.30
CA PRO A 26 -0.16 -10.18 0.55
C PRO A 26 -0.01 -8.75 0.01
N ALA A 27 0.69 -7.88 0.74
CA ALA A 27 0.87 -6.48 0.36
C ALA A 27 1.48 -6.31 -1.04
N ARG A 28 2.39 -7.21 -1.45
CA ARG A 28 2.95 -7.23 -2.82
C ARG A 28 1.87 -7.44 -3.88
N VAL A 29 0.89 -8.31 -3.62
CA VAL A 29 -0.23 -8.54 -4.55
C VAL A 29 -1.10 -7.29 -4.62
N GLN A 30 -1.39 -6.65 -3.49
CA GLN A 30 -2.12 -5.38 -3.46
C GLN A 30 -1.37 -4.29 -4.23
N TYR A 31 -0.05 -4.21 -4.09
CA TYR A 31 0.77 -3.28 -4.88
C TYR A 31 0.61 -3.51 -6.40
N ILE A 32 0.70 -4.77 -6.84
CA ILE A 32 0.57 -5.10 -8.28
C ILE A 32 -0.82 -4.72 -8.81
N LEU A 33 -1.87 -4.97 -8.02
CA LEU A 33 -3.24 -4.71 -8.45
C LEU A 33 -3.60 -3.22 -8.46
N HIS A 34 -3.07 -2.41 -7.53
CA HIS A 34 -3.54 -1.04 -7.31
C HIS A 34 -2.52 0.05 -7.65
N CYS A 35 -1.23 -0.27 -7.76
CA CYS A 35 -0.17 0.72 -7.88
C CYS A 35 0.75 0.50 -9.10
N ALA A 36 1.05 -0.76 -9.43
CA ALA A 36 2.06 -1.10 -10.42
C ALA A 36 1.71 -0.66 -11.84
N GLY A 37 0.43 -0.45 -12.15
CA GLY A 37 0.00 0.05 -13.47
C GLY A 37 0.65 1.40 -13.83
N CYS A 38 0.86 2.28 -12.84
CA CYS A 38 1.55 3.54 -13.01
C CYS A 38 2.99 3.50 -12.49
N HIS A 39 3.20 2.90 -11.32
CA HIS A 39 4.49 2.89 -10.63
C HIS A 39 5.43 1.76 -11.04
N GLN A 40 5.01 0.89 -11.97
CA GLN A 40 5.72 -0.33 -12.39
C GLN A 40 5.88 -1.36 -11.25
N SER A 41 6.22 -2.60 -11.59
CA SER A 41 6.26 -3.69 -10.62
C SER A 41 7.37 -3.59 -9.57
N ASP A 42 8.40 -2.80 -9.85
CA ASP A 42 9.57 -2.54 -9.00
C ASP A 42 9.62 -1.13 -8.40
N GLY A 43 8.62 -0.30 -8.65
CA GLY A 43 8.51 1.05 -8.09
C GLY A 43 9.29 2.14 -8.82
N HIS A 44 9.88 1.86 -10.02
CA HIS A 44 10.68 2.89 -10.73
C HIS A 44 9.82 4.00 -11.37
N GLY A 45 8.51 3.79 -11.48
CA GLY A 45 7.59 4.78 -12.03
C GLY A 45 7.76 5.03 -13.53
N ALA A 46 7.39 6.23 -13.96
CA ALA A 46 7.55 6.74 -15.32
C ALA A 46 7.77 8.25 -15.23
N THR A 47 8.99 8.66 -14.91
CA THR A 47 9.33 10.05 -14.56
C THR A 47 9.04 11.04 -15.70
N HIS A 48 9.18 10.59 -16.97
CA HIS A 48 8.81 11.38 -18.16
C HIS A 48 7.30 11.68 -18.24
N SER A 49 6.46 10.88 -17.55
CA SER A 49 5.01 11.07 -17.44
C SER A 49 4.58 11.61 -16.08
N GLY A 50 5.51 12.10 -15.26
CA GLY A 50 5.24 12.66 -13.94
C GLY A 50 5.01 11.61 -12.84
N ILE A 51 5.19 10.31 -13.13
CA ILE A 51 5.11 9.24 -12.13
C ILE A 51 6.49 9.07 -11.47
N PRO A 52 6.64 9.37 -10.17
CA PRO A 52 7.95 9.38 -9.54
C PRO A 52 8.52 7.97 -9.37
N ASP A 53 9.86 7.88 -9.44
CA ASP A 53 10.59 6.71 -8.95
C ASP A 53 10.54 6.68 -7.42
N MET A 54 10.02 5.60 -6.85
CA MET A 54 9.88 5.43 -5.40
C MET A 54 11.10 4.77 -4.76
N ARG A 55 11.94 4.14 -5.57
CA ARG A 55 13.10 3.40 -5.09
C ARG A 55 14.12 4.33 -4.44
N GLY A 56 14.54 4.00 -3.24
CA GLY A 56 15.43 4.85 -2.45
C GLY A 56 14.83 6.19 -2.00
N GLN A 57 13.59 6.52 -2.39
CA GLN A 57 12.98 7.82 -2.09
C GLN A 57 11.94 7.77 -0.97
N LEU A 58 11.12 6.72 -0.90
CA LEU A 58 10.00 6.65 0.04
C LEU A 58 10.42 6.79 1.51
N GLY A 59 11.55 6.18 1.89
CA GLY A 59 12.06 6.26 3.26
C GLY A 59 12.39 7.69 3.70
N HIS A 60 12.70 8.56 2.77
CA HIS A 60 12.94 9.96 3.07
C HIS A 60 11.66 10.73 3.44
N PHE A 61 10.51 10.35 2.89
CA PHE A 61 9.23 11.00 3.21
C PHE A 61 8.86 10.81 4.69
N VAL A 62 9.04 9.60 5.22
CA VAL A 62 8.63 9.30 6.61
C VAL A 62 9.55 9.91 7.68
N LYS A 63 10.61 10.60 7.28
CA LYS A 63 11.49 11.36 8.21
C LYS A 63 10.87 12.69 8.67
N VAL A 64 9.79 13.14 8.05
CA VAL A 64 9.06 14.35 8.44
C VAL A 64 7.55 14.04 8.50
N PRO A 65 6.80 14.62 9.46
CA PRO A 65 5.38 14.34 9.62
C PRO A 65 4.56 14.65 8.35
N GLU A 66 4.88 15.73 7.66
CA GLU A 66 4.22 16.14 6.42
C GLU A 66 4.41 15.09 5.31
N GLY A 67 5.60 14.51 5.22
CA GLY A 67 5.90 13.46 4.23
C GLY A 67 5.23 12.14 4.58
N ARG A 68 5.17 11.79 5.88
CA ARG A 68 4.42 10.64 6.36
C ARG A 68 2.93 10.78 6.02
N ALA A 69 2.34 11.93 6.26
CA ALA A 69 0.96 12.21 5.90
C ALA A 69 0.75 12.21 4.37
N PHE A 70 1.71 12.77 3.62
CA PHE A 70 1.66 12.83 2.15
C PHE A 70 1.46 11.45 1.52
N LEU A 71 2.21 10.42 1.95
CA LEU A 71 2.12 9.07 1.37
C LEU A 71 0.71 8.44 1.50
N VAL A 72 -0.04 8.80 2.53
CA VAL A 72 -1.44 8.36 2.70
C VAL A 72 -2.40 9.20 1.86
N LYS A 73 -2.16 10.52 1.78
CA LYS A 73 -3.10 11.50 1.24
C LYS A 73 -3.04 11.67 -0.27
N VAL A 74 -1.94 11.26 -0.94
CA VAL A 74 -1.86 11.34 -2.41
C VAL A 74 -3.00 10.56 -3.06
N PRO A 75 -3.56 11.03 -4.17
CA PRO A 75 -4.76 10.44 -4.79
C PRO A 75 -4.65 8.94 -5.05
N GLY A 76 -3.47 8.44 -5.44
CA GLY A 76 -3.25 7.01 -5.67
C GLY A 76 -3.43 6.16 -4.41
N SER A 77 -3.11 6.70 -3.22
CA SER A 77 -3.32 6.06 -1.93
C SER A 77 -4.73 6.32 -1.39
N SER A 78 -5.12 7.59 -1.31
CA SER A 78 -6.37 8.00 -0.65
C SER A 78 -7.62 7.48 -1.38
N ASN A 79 -7.60 7.42 -2.72
CA ASN A 79 -8.72 6.97 -3.54
C ASN A 79 -8.66 5.48 -3.90
N SER A 80 -7.64 4.74 -3.42
CA SER A 80 -7.57 3.29 -3.69
C SER A 80 -8.76 2.55 -3.08
N ALA A 81 -9.16 1.42 -3.69
CA ALA A 81 -10.22 0.56 -3.18
C ALA A 81 -9.81 -0.25 -1.93
N LEU A 82 -8.56 -0.08 -1.46
CA LEU A 82 -8.05 -0.77 -0.27
C LEU A 82 -8.75 -0.26 0.99
N SER A 83 -9.02 -1.16 1.94
CA SER A 83 -9.38 -0.77 3.31
C SER A 83 -8.21 -0.03 3.97
N ASN A 84 -8.48 0.69 5.07
CA ASN A 84 -7.42 1.41 5.79
C ASN A 84 -6.35 0.47 6.36
N THR A 85 -6.76 -0.72 6.81
CA THR A 85 -5.83 -1.78 7.25
C THR A 85 -4.94 -2.26 6.10
N GLU A 86 -5.49 -2.49 4.93
CA GLU A 86 -4.75 -2.93 3.75
C GLU A 86 -3.80 -1.86 3.25
N LEU A 87 -4.25 -0.59 3.21
CA LEU A 87 -3.39 0.53 2.83
C LEU A 87 -2.23 0.70 3.81
N ALA A 88 -2.45 0.58 5.12
CA ALA A 88 -1.38 0.61 6.11
C ALA A 88 -0.34 -0.49 5.86
N ARG A 89 -0.79 -1.74 5.64
CA ARG A 89 0.09 -2.87 5.31
C ARG A 89 0.86 -2.64 4.02
N LEU A 90 0.19 -2.10 2.99
CA LEU A 90 0.79 -1.82 1.70
C LEU A 90 1.87 -0.74 1.82
N LEU A 91 1.60 0.38 2.47
CA LEU A 91 2.59 1.45 2.68
C LEU A 91 3.81 0.95 3.45
N ASN A 92 3.61 0.16 4.51
CA ASN A 92 4.71 -0.44 5.27
C ASN A 92 5.56 -1.38 4.40
N TRP A 93 4.91 -2.21 3.58
CA TRP A 93 5.62 -3.08 2.64
C TRP A 93 6.40 -2.28 1.59
N MET A 94 5.80 -1.24 1.00
CA MET A 94 6.45 -0.39 -0.01
C MET A 94 7.70 0.29 0.56
N LEU A 95 7.63 0.84 1.76
CA LEU A 95 8.77 1.46 2.45
C LEU A 95 9.91 0.48 2.64
N GLN A 96 9.61 -0.73 3.11
CA GLN A 96 10.61 -1.79 3.33
C GLN A 96 11.16 -2.37 2.03
N SER A 97 10.35 -2.43 0.97
CA SER A 97 10.75 -3.05 -0.30
C SER A 97 11.50 -2.09 -1.22
N PHE A 98 11.09 -0.81 -1.27
CA PHE A 98 11.62 0.15 -2.24
C PHE A 98 12.66 1.10 -1.65
N ALA A 99 12.68 1.30 -0.34
CA ALA A 99 13.60 2.26 0.29
C ALA A 99 14.14 1.81 1.66
N PRO A 100 14.56 0.54 1.85
CA PRO A 100 14.98 0.04 3.16
C PRO A 100 16.18 0.80 3.73
N ALA A 101 17.14 1.19 2.89
CA ALA A 101 18.34 1.91 3.31
C ALA A 101 18.08 3.34 3.80
N ASN A 102 16.93 3.91 3.46
CA ASN A 102 16.57 5.29 3.79
C ASN A 102 15.50 5.39 4.88
N LEU A 103 15.03 4.26 5.42
CA LEU A 103 14.14 4.26 6.58
C LEU A 103 14.90 4.77 7.82
N PRO A 104 14.29 5.62 8.66
CA PRO A 104 14.83 5.95 9.95
C PRO A 104 14.94 4.70 10.84
N ALA A 105 15.96 4.65 11.72
CA ALA A 105 16.15 3.51 12.60
C ALA A 105 14.99 3.32 13.59
N ASP A 106 14.30 4.40 13.92
CA ASP A 106 13.12 4.48 14.79
C ASP A 106 11.80 4.49 14.00
N PHE A 107 11.82 4.01 12.75
CA PHE A 107 10.61 3.98 11.92
C PHE A 107 9.47 3.24 12.61
N VAL A 108 8.36 3.94 12.83
CA VAL A 108 7.11 3.38 13.32
C VAL A 108 6.21 3.02 12.13
N PRO A 109 5.79 1.75 11.98
CA PRO A 109 4.90 1.36 10.91
C PRO A 109 3.56 2.12 10.93
N TYR A 110 2.97 2.33 9.75
CA TYR A 110 1.59 2.85 9.65
C TYR A 110 0.61 1.90 10.32
N THR A 111 -0.35 2.48 11.03
CA THR A 111 -1.49 1.77 11.61
C THR A 111 -2.77 2.08 10.86
N GLU A 112 -3.79 1.23 11.01
CA GLU A 112 -5.13 1.48 10.47
C GLU A 112 -5.70 2.80 10.97
N SER A 113 -5.56 3.10 12.26
CA SER A 113 -6.08 4.32 12.87
C SER A 113 -5.44 5.59 12.30
N GLU A 114 -4.13 5.57 12.07
CA GLU A 114 -3.42 6.66 11.43
C GLU A 114 -3.87 6.87 9.98
N VAL A 115 -3.96 5.79 9.20
CA VAL A 115 -4.45 5.85 7.82
C VAL A 115 -5.88 6.36 7.77
N THR A 116 -6.76 5.94 8.69
CA THR A 116 -8.13 6.41 8.79
C THR A 116 -8.18 7.93 9.02
N ALA A 117 -7.39 8.44 9.95
CA ALA A 117 -7.36 9.87 10.26
C ALA A 117 -6.84 10.71 9.07
N LEU A 118 -5.77 10.26 8.41
CA LEU A 118 -5.14 10.98 7.31
C LEU A 118 -5.94 10.92 6.00
N ARG A 119 -6.59 9.80 5.71
CA ARG A 119 -7.33 9.57 4.47
C ARG A 119 -8.60 10.41 4.37
N ASN A 120 -9.17 10.81 5.49
CA ASN A 120 -10.35 11.68 5.56
C ASN A 120 -10.07 13.15 5.16
N ALA A 121 -8.82 13.51 4.96
CA ALA A 121 -8.40 14.85 4.54
C ALA A 121 -7.45 14.75 3.32
N PRO A 122 -7.97 14.48 2.12
CA PRO A 122 -7.16 14.38 0.91
C PRO A 122 -6.42 15.69 0.61
N LEU A 123 -5.45 15.64 -0.29
CA LEU A 123 -4.71 16.82 -0.72
C LEU A 123 -5.51 17.57 -1.78
N ASP A 124 -5.65 18.89 -1.60
CA ASP A 124 -6.23 19.78 -2.61
C ASP A 124 -5.21 20.04 -3.74
N ASP A 125 -3.93 20.20 -3.37
CA ASP A 125 -2.82 20.40 -4.30
C ASP A 125 -1.65 19.47 -3.95
N VAL A 126 -1.46 18.45 -4.77
CA VAL A 126 -0.40 17.44 -4.59
C VAL A 126 0.99 18.04 -4.80
N ALA A 127 1.14 18.98 -5.73
CA ALA A 127 2.43 19.59 -6.04
C ALA A 127 2.89 20.49 -4.86
N ALA A 128 2.02 21.35 -4.36
CA ALA A 128 2.29 22.21 -3.21
C ALA A 128 2.57 21.39 -1.94
N ALA A 129 1.81 20.31 -1.72
CA ALA A 129 2.05 19.42 -0.59
C ALA A 129 3.42 18.72 -0.70
N ARG A 130 3.82 18.30 -1.90
CA ARG A 130 5.14 17.70 -2.13
C ARG A 130 6.26 18.71 -1.90
N GLU A 131 6.10 19.95 -2.34
CA GLU A 131 7.06 21.04 -2.11
C GLU A 131 7.22 21.31 -0.61
N THR A 132 6.13 21.32 0.15
CA THR A 132 6.17 21.40 1.62
C THR A 132 7.04 20.30 2.23
N VAL A 133 6.89 19.05 1.78
CA VAL A 133 7.72 17.93 2.26
C VAL A 133 9.18 18.15 1.93
N VAL A 134 9.50 18.61 0.71
CA VAL A 134 10.88 18.90 0.28
C VAL A 134 11.50 19.97 1.17
N THR A 135 10.79 21.08 1.41
CA THR A 135 11.22 22.19 2.27
C THR A 135 11.46 21.74 3.70
N ARG A 136 10.50 21.03 4.31
CA ARG A 136 10.62 20.52 5.69
C ARG A 136 11.80 19.57 5.87
N ARG A 137 12.12 18.80 4.84
CA ARG A 137 13.30 17.93 4.86
C ARG A 137 14.60 18.74 4.78
N ALA A 138 14.66 19.72 3.88
CA ALA A 138 15.83 20.60 3.75
C ALA A 138 16.12 21.33 5.05
N GLU A 139 15.10 21.88 5.71
CA GLU A 139 15.21 22.52 7.03
C GLU A 139 15.80 21.59 8.11
N ARG A 140 15.65 20.29 7.96
CA ARG A 140 16.21 19.25 8.87
C ARG A 140 17.53 18.66 8.38
N GLY A 141 18.11 19.20 7.30
CA GLY A 141 19.37 18.69 6.74
C GLY A 141 19.25 17.30 6.09
N ILE A 142 18.02 16.87 5.72
CA ILE A 142 17.76 15.58 5.09
C ILE A 142 17.79 15.75 3.58
N ALA A 143 18.91 15.44 2.93
CA ALA A 143 19.05 15.55 1.48
C ALA A 143 18.21 14.47 0.72
N PHE A 144 17.74 14.80 -0.49
CA PHE A 144 17.40 13.81 -1.51
C PHE A 144 18.71 13.30 -2.13
N GLN A 145 18.88 12.00 -2.20
CA GLN A 145 19.96 11.40 -2.99
C GLN A 145 19.46 11.12 -4.39
#